data_681669028f52cfaf981ac017659671d4
#
_entry.id   681669028f52cfaf981ac017659671d4
#
_cell.length_a   1.000
_cell.length_b   1.000
_cell.length_c   1.000
_cell.angle_alpha   90.00
_cell.angle_beta   90.00
_cell.angle_gamma   90.00
#
_symmetry.space_group_name_H-M   'P 1'
#
loop_
_entity.id
_entity.type
_entity.pdbx_description
1 polymer ?
#
loop_
_entity_poly.entity_id
_entity_poly.type
_entity_poly.pdbx_seq_one_letter_code
_entity_poly.pdbx_strand_id
1 'polypeptide(L)'
;DGTLMIYLRTSTDCHYVTYSYDAGETWSKPVPTAFHSTLTNPAFLRLEDGRILFFYNNSRPLPELDKHKVWPPLSNDEINGVWEDVFTNRDTNCVAVSSDEGKRWSGFRELYLNELRNTCDFRSSGSNSSGRDKSVHQFQAIELPYNKIMVHVGQHALVRKIIIFDVDWLYEKQRSENFQYGLGSVSTQVYLKSVSGGYRGFSGHCAWNRTNGAVLVPDPSGDHTEAILLKNTEDSRLYNNVQGLVWNFPSSAKGVVRIRVNVKGKGLRISLLDHWINPVDTTVSRYAQFTSIVTREQMCPAIWTEVQIHYDTLQKTALLYAGNLEAVKLEMQGVAPNGLCYLHLQTASDRGDNEGTLIKSFEFDMRSDAE
;
A
#
# COMPACT_ATOMS: atom_id res chain seq x y z
N ASP A 1 6.38 30.85 -13.85
CA ASP A 1 6.39 32.07 -13.03
C ASP A 1 7.65 32.20 -12.17
N GLY A 2 8.56 31.22 -12.19
CA GLY A 2 9.81 31.21 -11.43
C GLY A 2 9.69 30.75 -9.98
N THR A 3 8.50 30.33 -9.54
CA THR A 3 8.32 29.75 -8.20
C THR A 3 9.12 28.46 -8.06
N LEU A 4 9.92 28.34 -7.00
CA LEU A 4 10.60 27.11 -6.63
C LEU A 4 9.75 26.33 -5.62
N MET A 5 9.66 25.04 -5.80
CA MET A 5 8.93 24.12 -4.91
C MET A 5 9.87 22.99 -4.45
N ILE A 6 9.94 22.76 -3.15
CA ILE A 6 10.70 21.66 -2.57
C ILE A 6 9.80 20.80 -1.71
N TYR A 7 9.79 19.49 -1.98
CA TYR A 7 9.22 18.51 -1.05
C TYR A 7 10.29 17.99 -0.12
N LEU A 8 9.97 18.01 1.15
CA LEU A 8 10.89 17.66 2.22
C LEU A 8 10.59 16.24 2.71
N ARG A 9 11.64 15.47 2.85
CA ARG A 9 11.64 14.22 3.59
C ARG A 9 11.48 14.54 5.08
N THR A 10 10.50 13.93 5.73
CA THR A 10 10.24 14.13 7.16
C THR A 10 10.00 12.81 7.89
N SER A 11 10.02 12.85 9.21
CA SER A 11 9.66 11.72 10.10
C SER A 11 8.20 11.79 10.59
N THR A 12 7.30 12.50 9.88
CA THR A 12 5.93 12.77 10.33
C THR A 12 4.87 12.06 9.48
N ASP A 13 5.21 10.91 8.91
CA ASP A 13 4.32 10.08 8.08
C ASP A 13 3.85 10.71 6.76
N CYS A 14 4.31 11.93 6.42
CA CYS A 14 4.02 12.58 5.15
C CYS A 14 5.19 13.46 4.69
N HIS A 15 5.21 13.78 3.41
CA HIS A 15 6.09 14.81 2.89
C HIS A 15 5.58 16.19 3.28
N TYR A 16 6.50 17.14 3.47
CA TYR A 16 6.20 18.56 3.61
C TYR A 16 6.60 19.30 2.35
N VAL A 17 5.96 20.43 2.09
CA VAL A 17 6.27 21.29 0.97
C VAL A 17 6.60 22.69 1.45
N THR A 18 7.56 23.32 0.78
CA THR A 18 7.90 24.73 0.94
C THR A 18 8.11 25.37 -0.43
N TYR A 19 7.88 26.67 -0.51
CA TYR A 19 7.97 27.44 -1.75
C TYR A 19 8.87 28.64 -1.58
N SER A 20 9.58 29.01 -2.64
CA SER A 20 10.27 30.28 -2.79
C SER A 20 9.73 31.03 -4.00
N TYR A 21 9.52 32.31 -3.83
CA TYR A 21 9.01 33.23 -4.85
C TYR A 21 10.05 34.28 -5.30
N ASP A 22 11.29 34.16 -4.80
CA ASP A 22 12.40 35.08 -4.99
C ASP A 22 13.70 34.34 -5.40
N ALA A 23 13.56 33.35 -6.26
CA ALA A 23 14.65 32.52 -6.78
C ALA A 23 15.47 31.78 -5.71
N GLY A 24 14.89 31.49 -4.55
CA GLY A 24 15.49 30.67 -3.48
C GLY A 24 16.12 31.51 -2.36
N GLU A 25 16.01 32.84 -2.37
CA GLU A 25 16.54 33.69 -1.31
C GLU A 25 15.76 33.50 0.01
N THR A 26 14.42 33.42 -0.09
CA THR A 26 13.57 33.13 1.08
C THR A 26 12.61 31.99 0.79
N TRP A 27 12.17 31.30 1.83
CA TRP A 27 11.29 30.14 1.75
C TRP A 27 10.10 30.27 2.69
N SER A 28 8.95 29.83 2.22
CA SER A 28 7.75 29.75 3.06
C SER A 28 7.95 28.77 4.22
N LYS A 29 7.15 28.91 5.28
CA LYS A 29 7.10 27.88 6.32
C LYS A 29 6.66 26.55 5.70
N PRO A 30 7.40 25.44 5.93
CA PRO A 30 6.99 24.13 5.45
C PRO A 30 5.63 23.71 5.99
N VAL A 31 4.78 23.14 5.14
CA VAL A 31 3.46 22.63 5.49
C VAL A 31 3.33 21.15 5.07
N PRO A 32 2.55 20.33 5.80
CA PRO A 32 2.33 18.94 5.42
C PRO A 32 1.57 18.86 4.10
N THR A 33 1.90 17.83 3.31
CA THR A 33 1.20 17.48 2.08
C THR A 33 0.26 16.30 2.32
N ALA A 34 -0.57 15.99 1.33
CA ALA A 34 -1.39 14.78 1.31
C ALA A 34 -0.62 13.53 0.83
N PHE A 35 0.69 13.56 0.73
CA PHE A 35 1.52 12.43 0.31
C PHE A 35 2.10 11.73 1.54
N HIS A 36 1.56 10.56 1.85
CA HIS A 36 2.09 9.70 2.91
C HIS A 36 3.52 9.27 2.59
N SER A 37 4.33 9.07 3.60
CA SER A 37 5.74 8.71 3.42
C SER A 37 6.34 8.03 4.64
N THR A 38 7.26 7.12 4.40
CA THR A 38 8.08 6.43 5.40
C THR A 38 9.51 6.97 5.43
N LEU A 39 9.71 8.24 5.69
CA LEU A 39 11.02 8.90 5.72
C LEU A 39 11.90 8.53 4.49
N THR A 40 11.34 8.64 3.30
CA THR A 40 12.03 8.39 2.04
C THR A 40 12.23 9.67 1.24
N ASN A 41 13.26 9.71 0.42
CA ASN A 41 13.46 10.84 -0.49
C ASN A 41 12.43 10.75 -1.62
N PRO A 42 11.63 11.79 -1.86
CA PRO A 42 10.84 11.88 -3.07
C PRO A 42 11.72 12.29 -4.26
N ALA A 43 11.21 12.08 -5.46
CA ALA A 43 11.81 12.58 -6.68
C ALA A 43 10.76 13.14 -7.62
N PHE A 44 11.11 14.19 -8.34
CA PHE A 44 10.29 14.81 -9.39
C PHE A 44 10.94 14.63 -10.74
N LEU A 45 10.11 14.53 -11.76
CA LEU A 45 10.48 14.66 -13.14
C LEU A 45 9.48 15.56 -13.84
N ARG A 46 9.92 16.68 -14.38
CA ARG A 46 9.12 17.51 -15.28
C ARG A 46 9.30 16.98 -16.70
N LEU A 47 8.20 16.66 -17.35
CA LEU A 47 8.16 16.21 -18.73
C LEU A 47 8.27 17.39 -19.70
N GLU A 48 8.66 17.11 -20.94
CA GLU A 48 8.75 18.13 -22.00
C GLU A 48 7.42 18.83 -22.27
N ASP A 49 6.29 18.14 -22.07
CA ASP A 49 4.95 18.70 -22.20
C ASP A 49 4.46 19.51 -20.96
N GLY A 50 5.30 19.65 -19.94
CA GLY A 50 5.04 20.41 -18.72
C GLY A 50 4.42 19.61 -17.58
N ARG A 51 3.93 18.39 -17.81
CA ARG A 51 3.45 17.53 -16.71
C ARG A 51 4.58 17.25 -15.70
N ILE A 52 4.20 17.00 -14.46
CA ILE A 52 5.14 16.66 -13.39
C ILE A 52 4.83 15.27 -12.89
N LEU A 53 5.82 14.39 -12.87
CA LEU A 53 5.76 13.11 -12.20
C LEU A 53 6.38 13.21 -10.81
N PHE A 54 5.77 12.56 -9.84
CA PHE A 54 6.23 12.49 -8.46
C PHE A 54 6.38 11.04 -8.04
N PHE A 55 7.60 10.66 -7.67
CA PHE A 55 7.97 9.30 -7.24
C PHE A 55 8.20 9.29 -5.74
N TYR A 56 7.57 8.36 -5.03
CA TYR A 56 7.64 8.30 -3.57
C TYR A 56 7.17 6.92 -3.05
N ASN A 57 7.34 6.69 -1.77
CA ASN A 57 6.79 5.51 -1.10
C ASN A 57 5.47 5.89 -0.44
N ASN A 58 4.36 5.48 -1.04
CA ASN A 58 2.99 5.75 -0.54
C ASN A 58 2.60 4.74 0.53
N SER A 59 3.28 4.75 1.65
CA SER A 59 3.07 3.75 2.69
C SER A 59 3.12 4.37 4.09
N ARG A 60 2.48 3.69 5.03
CA ARG A 60 2.52 4.01 6.45
C ARG A 60 3.46 3.06 7.18
N PRO A 61 4.29 3.53 8.11
CA PRO A 61 5.10 2.68 8.97
C PRO A 61 4.28 1.69 9.80
N LEU A 62 4.91 0.59 10.21
CA LEU A 62 4.32 -0.32 11.18
C LEU A 62 4.20 0.34 12.55
N PRO A 63 3.13 0.06 13.31
CA PRO A 63 3.02 0.53 14.68
C PRO A 63 4.14 -0.01 15.57
N GLU A 64 4.68 0.85 16.40
CA GLU A 64 5.70 0.51 17.39
C GLU A 64 5.08 -0.08 18.65
N LEU A 65 4.62 -1.32 18.60
CA LEU A 65 3.97 -1.97 19.76
C LEU A 65 4.97 -2.47 20.82
N ASP A 66 6.22 -2.65 20.46
CA ASP A 66 7.25 -3.24 21.30
C ASP A 66 8.51 -2.36 21.44
N LYS A 67 8.43 -1.09 21.10
CA LYS A 67 9.56 -0.16 21.08
C LYS A 67 10.37 -0.12 22.40
N HIS A 68 9.73 -0.29 23.52
CA HIS A 68 10.38 -0.32 24.84
C HIS A 68 11.01 -1.69 25.18
N LYS A 69 10.82 -2.69 24.33
CA LYS A 69 11.33 -4.05 24.53
C LYS A 69 12.54 -4.40 23.66
N VAL A 70 12.90 -3.53 22.74
CA VAL A 70 14.04 -3.74 21.84
C VAL A 70 15.33 -3.16 22.44
N TRP A 71 16.46 -3.74 22.07
CA TRP A 71 17.76 -3.27 22.51
C TRP A 71 18.68 -3.01 21.32
N PRO A 72 19.42 -1.89 21.30
CA PRO A 72 19.32 -0.76 22.23
C PRO A 72 17.92 -0.14 22.21
N PRO A 73 17.45 0.48 23.30
CA PRO A 73 16.17 1.13 23.32
C PRO A 73 16.13 2.22 22.24
N LEU A 74 14.99 2.37 21.60
CA LEU A 74 14.79 3.38 20.59
C LEU A 74 14.84 4.75 21.27
N SER A 75 15.90 5.49 21.03
CA SER A 75 16.06 6.82 21.63
C SER A 75 15.22 7.85 20.90
N ASN A 76 14.64 8.80 21.64
CA ASN A 76 13.87 9.93 21.12
C ASN A 76 12.50 9.62 20.53
N ASP A 77 11.98 8.45 20.74
CA ASP A 77 10.68 8.02 20.28
C ASP A 77 9.54 8.95 20.71
N GLU A 78 9.67 9.50 21.92
CA GLU A 78 8.63 10.33 22.52
C GLU A 78 8.58 11.75 21.94
N ILE A 79 9.62 12.18 21.23
CA ILE A 79 9.78 13.58 20.84
C ILE A 79 9.41 13.83 19.38
N ASN A 80 9.68 12.89 18.46
CA ASN A 80 9.68 13.17 17.03
C ASN A 80 8.90 12.18 16.16
N GLY A 81 8.02 11.38 16.76
CA GLY A 81 7.59 10.20 15.99
C GLY A 81 8.80 9.30 15.76
N VAL A 82 8.61 8.09 15.73
CA VAL A 82 9.55 7.05 15.96
C VAL A 82 10.46 6.84 14.78
N TRP A 83 11.74 7.02 14.92
CA TRP A 83 12.72 6.81 13.85
C TRP A 83 12.57 5.44 13.17
N GLU A 84 12.23 4.44 13.93
CA GLU A 84 12.11 3.06 13.48
C GLU A 84 10.83 2.82 12.69
N ASP A 85 9.72 3.41 13.09
CA ASP A 85 8.46 3.32 12.37
C ASP A 85 8.58 3.89 10.97
N VAL A 86 9.30 4.99 10.83
CA VAL A 86 9.46 5.67 9.55
C VAL A 86 10.41 4.96 8.59
N PHE A 87 11.21 4.01 9.06
CA PHE A 87 12.11 3.22 8.23
C PHE A 87 11.53 1.90 7.75
N THR A 88 10.38 1.50 8.23
CA THR A 88 9.69 0.28 7.77
C THR A 88 8.84 0.53 6.54
N ASN A 89 8.39 -0.53 5.88
CA ASN A 89 7.42 -0.46 4.77
C ASN A 89 7.88 0.35 3.54
N ARG A 90 9.14 0.24 3.18
CA ARG A 90 9.67 0.81 1.94
C ARG A 90 9.66 -0.18 0.78
N ASP A 91 8.62 -1.02 0.72
CA ASP A 91 8.52 -2.09 -0.27
C ASP A 91 7.74 -1.69 -1.50
N THR A 92 6.97 -0.62 -1.39
CA THR A 92 6.15 -0.08 -2.47
C THR A 92 6.77 1.19 -3.00
N ASN A 93 6.69 1.37 -4.29
CA ASN A 93 7.13 2.54 -5.01
C ASN A 93 5.98 3.05 -5.84
N CYS A 94 5.54 4.27 -5.59
CA CYS A 94 4.41 4.87 -6.28
C CYS A 94 4.83 6.03 -7.16
N VAL A 95 4.04 6.25 -8.20
CA VAL A 95 4.13 7.41 -9.06
C VAL A 95 2.77 8.10 -9.16
N ALA A 96 2.77 9.41 -9.05
CA ALA A 96 1.63 10.29 -9.31
C ALA A 96 1.99 11.29 -10.40
N VAL A 97 0.98 11.82 -11.10
CA VAL A 97 1.13 12.80 -12.18
C VAL A 97 0.29 14.04 -11.91
N SER A 98 0.85 15.21 -12.19
CA SER A 98 0.14 16.49 -12.18
C SER A 98 0.30 17.19 -13.52
N SER A 99 -0.77 17.80 -14.00
CA SER A 99 -0.82 18.66 -15.19
C SER A 99 -1.07 20.14 -14.88
N ASP A 100 -1.05 20.52 -13.60
CA ASP A 100 -1.39 21.86 -13.12
C ASP A 100 -0.40 22.40 -12.08
N GLU A 101 0.89 22.14 -12.29
CA GLU A 101 1.99 22.62 -11.44
C GLU A 101 1.91 22.09 -10.00
N GLY A 102 1.50 20.82 -9.83
CA GLY A 102 1.45 20.17 -8.53
C GLY A 102 0.26 20.53 -7.65
N LYS A 103 -0.76 21.21 -8.19
CA LYS A 103 -1.97 21.57 -7.43
C LYS A 103 -2.91 20.39 -7.27
N ARG A 104 -3.06 19.57 -8.29
CA ARG A 104 -3.85 18.31 -8.30
C ARG A 104 -3.01 17.18 -8.83
N TRP A 105 -3.25 16.00 -8.30
CA TRP A 105 -2.50 14.81 -8.62
C TRP A 105 -3.44 13.64 -8.94
N SER A 106 -3.03 12.80 -9.86
CA SER A 106 -3.72 11.57 -10.26
C SER A 106 -2.74 10.42 -10.46
N GLY A 107 -3.24 9.23 -10.77
CA GLY A 107 -2.44 8.03 -10.93
C GLY A 107 -2.29 7.28 -9.60
N PHE A 108 -1.33 7.65 -8.79
CA PHE A 108 -1.01 6.97 -7.51
C PHE A 108 -0.84 5.47 -7.69
N ARG A 109 -0.12 5.10 -8.76
CA ARG A 109 0.11 3.71 -9.15
C ARG A 109 1.37 3.17 -8.52
N GLU A 110 1.29 1.94 -8.03
CA GLU A 110 2.50 1.20 -7.65
C GLU A 110 3.29 0.85 -8.89
N LEU A 111 4.42 1.54 -9.07
CA LEU A 111 5.32 1.33 -10.20
C LEU A 111 6.12 0.03 -10.03
N TYR A 112 6.54 -0.24 -8.81
CA TYR A 112 7.31 -1.42 -8.48
C TYR A 112 7.06 -1.86 -7.04
N LEU A 113 6.87 -3.14 -6.87
CA LEU A 113 6.84 -3.82 -5.58
C LEU A 113 8.07 -4.73 -5.47
N ASN A 114 8.72 -4.76 -4.31
CA ASN A 114 9.83 -5.68 -4.11
C ASN A 114 9.39 -7.13 -4.35
N GLU A 115 10.00 -7.82 -5.29
CA GLU A 115 9.66 -9.20 -5.68
C GLU A 115 9.74 -10.19 -4.51
N LEU A 116 10.66 -9.94 -3.57
CA LEU A 116 10.87 -10.80 -2.41
C LEU A 116 9.94 -10.49 -1.23
N ARG A 117 9.11 -9.44 -1.31
CA ARG A 117 8.32 -8.97 -0.17
C ARG A 117 7.38 -10.04 0.41
N ASN A 118 6.86 -10.90 -0.43
CA ASN A 118 5.91 -11.96 -0.06
C ASN A 118 6.60 -13.29 0.31
N THR A 119 7.93 -13.36 0.37
CA THR A 119 8.65 -14.62 0.54
C THR A 119 9.39 -14.70 1.88
N CYS A 120 9.65 -15.92 2.33
CA CYS A 120 10.45 -16.19 3.53
C CYS A 120 11.95 -15.85 3.36
N ASP A 121 12.39 -15.60 2.13
CA ASP A 121 13.77 -15.21 1.84
C ASP A 121 14.04 -13.73 2.07
N PHE A 122 13.00 -12.95 2.35
CA PHE A 122 13.15 -11.56 2.70
C PHE A 122 13.67 -11.42 4.13
N ARG A 123 14.99 -11.46 4.26
CA ARG A 123 15.66 -11.22 5.53
C ARG A 123 16.57 -10.00 5.40
N SER A 124 16.37 -9.01 6.26
CA SER A 124 17.39 -8.02 6.49
C SER A 124 18.36 -8.56 7.52
N SER A 125 19.62 -8.67 7.19
CA SER A 125 20.63 -9.03 8.20
C SER A 125 21.19 -7.80 8.85
N GLY A 126 21.44 -7.90 10.15
CA GLY A 126 21.83 -6.82 11.04
C GLY A 126 23.20 -6.21 10.83
N SER A 127 23.80 -6.20 9.67
CA SER A 127 25.03 -5.48 9.44
C SER A 127 24.98 -4.64 8.18
N ASN A 128 25.38 -3.40 8.30
CA ASN A 128 25.54 -2.47 7.17
C ASN A 128 26.53 -2.99 6.11
N SER A 129 27.45 -3.85 6.49
CA SER A 129 28.46 -4.40 5.59
C SER A 129 27.90 -5.43 4.61
N SER A 130 26.76 -6.03 4.89
CA SER A 130 26.14 -7.03 4.00
C SER A 130 25.22 -6.43 2.96
N GLY A 131 24.95 -5.12 3.01
CA GLY A 131 24.19 -4.39 2.02
C GLY A 131 22.84 -5.01 1.70
N ARG A 132 22.08 -5.44 2.68
CA ARG A 132 20.80 -6.14 2.48
C ARG A 132 19.60 -5.24 2.68
N ASP A 133 19.76 -3.95 2.46
CA ASP A 133 18.60 -3.05 2.33
C ASP A 133 17.83 -3.42 1.08
N LYS A 134 16.64 -4.02 1.27
CA LYS A 134 15.73 -4.46 0.20
C LYS A 134 14.62 -3.46 -0.08
N SER A 135 14.75 -2.24 0.42
CA SER A 135 13.77 -1.20 0.18
C SER A 135 13.81 -0.69 -1.26
N VAL A 136 12.63 -0.41 -1.80
CA VAL A 136 12.45 0.13 -3.15
C VAL A 136 12.23 1.64 -3.08
N HIS A 137 13.32 2.38 -2.93
CA HIS A 137 13.36 3.84 -2.87
C HIS A 137 14.58 4.38 -3.64
N GLN A 138 14.96 5.65 -3.48
CA GLN A 138 16.08 6.28 -4.21
C GLN A 138 15.80 6.36 -5.72
N PHE A 139 14.73 7.08 -6.06
CA PHE A 139 14.27 7.22 -7.43
C PHE A 139 15.16 8.17 -8.23
N GLN A 140 15.44 7.77 -9.47
CA GLN A 140 16.00 8.64 -10.49
C GLN A 140 15.25 8.34 -11.79
N ALA A 141 14.71 9.35 -12.43
CA ALA A 141 13.86 9.18 -13.59
C ALA A 141 14.29 10.10 -14.73
N ILE A 142 14.13 9.63 -15.95
CA ILE A 142 14.30 10.41 -17.17
C ILE A 142 13.13 10.13 -18.12
N GLU A 143 12.77 11.13 -18.89
CA GLU A 143 11.86 11.00 -20.01
C GLU A 143 12.57 10.36 -21.20
N LEU A 144 11.92 9.44 -21.85
CA LEU A 144 12.34 8.80 -23.08
C LEU A 144 11.39 9.18 -24.23
N PRO A 145 11.79 9.04 -25.50
CA PRO A 145 10.87 9.21 -26.63
C PRO A 145 9.60 8.34 -26.48
N TYR A 146 8.53 8.76 -27.15
CA TYR A 146 7.25 8.03 -27.25
C TYR A 146 6.51 7.91 -25.90
N ASN A 147 6.46 8.99 -25.12
CA ASN A 147 5.71 9.07 -23.86
C ASN A 147 6.14 8.03 -22.81
N LYS A 148 7.40 7.62 -22.85
CA LYS A 148 7.96 6.62 -21.93
C LYS A 148 8.84 7.26 -20.87
N ILE A 149 8.82 6.67 -19.70
CA ILE A 149 9.65 7.06 -18.57
C ILE A 149 10.53 5.91 -18.17
N MET A 150 11.82 6.16 -18.03
CA MET A 150 12.76 5.22 -17.42
C MET A 150 13.06 5.65 -15.99
N VAL A 151 12.85 4.76 -15.04
CA VAL A 151 13.06 4.99 -13.61
C VAL A 151 14.02 3.97 -13.06
N HIS A 152 15.06 4.45 -12.39
CA HIS A 152 15.90 3.63 -11.52
C HIS A 152 15.31 3.63 -10.11
N VAL A 153 15.23 2.46 -9.50
CA VAL A 153 14.78 2.28 -8.11
C VAL A 153 15.71 1.31 -7.37
N GLY A 154 15.77 1.44 -6.05
CA GLY A 154 16.50 0.54 -5.17
C GLY A 154 17.96 0.92 -4.98
N GLN A 155 18.37 0.98 -3.73
CA GLN A 155 19.73 1.33 -3.35
C GLN A 155 20.67 0.13 -3.42
N HIS A 156 20.17 -1.04 -3.08
CA HIS A 156 20.97 -2.26 -2.99
C HIS A 156 20.90 -3.11 -4.26
N ALA A 157 22.00 -3.80 -4.59
CA ALA A 157 22.11 -4.62 -5.81
C ALA A 157 20.99 -5.66 -5.98
N LEU A 158 20.48 -6.23 -4.88
CA LEU A 158 19.41 -7.24 -4.91
C LEU A 158 18.03 -6.67 -5.30
N VAL A 159 17.81 -5.37 -5.13
CA VAL A 159 16.53 -4.71 -5.40
C VAL A 159 16.63 -3.58 -6.40
N ARG A 160 17.83 -3.33 -6.91
CA ARG A 160 18.06 -2.31 -7.92
C ARG A 160 17.43 -2.74 -9.23
N LYS A 161 16.52 -1.92 -9.74
CA LYS A 161 15.81 -2.16 -11.00
C LYS A 161 15.80 -0.90 -11.86
N ILE A 162 15.73 -1.12 -13.16
CA ILE A 162 15.34 -0.11 -14.14
C ILE A 162 13.96 -0.52 -14.66
N ILE A 163 13.03 0.41 -14.57
CA ILE A 163 11.64 0.22 -14.97
C ILE A 163 11.35 1.20 -16.09
N ILE A 164 10.72 0.73 -17.17
CA ILE A 164 10.23 1.58 -18.25
C ILE A 164 8.72 1.41 -18.30
N PHE A 165 7.99 2.52 -18.24
CA PHE A 165 6.55 2.53 -18.36
C PHE A 165 6.07 3.66 -19.28
N ASP A 166 4.86 3.52 -19.79
CA ASP A 166 4.17 4.54 -20.56
C ASP A 166 3.40 5.48 -19.63
N VAL A 167 3.50 6.80 -19.85
CA VAL A 167 2.80 7.78 -19.00
C VAL A 167 1.29 7.59 -19.07
N ASP A 168 0.74 7.12 -20.18
CA ASP A 168 -0.71 6.87 -20.34
C ASP A 168 -1.23 5.82 -19.37
N TRP A 169 -0.38 4.90 -18.92
CA TRP A 169 -0.71 3.96 -17.85
C TRP A 169 -1.18 4.64 -16.54
N LEU A 170 -0.74 5.86 -16.27
CA LEU A 170 -1.17 6.63 -15.09
C LEU A 170 -2.61 7.14 -15.19
N TYR A 171 -3.17 7.16 -16.39
CA TYR A 171 -4.53 7.61 -16.68
C TYR A 171 -5.51 6.48 -16.92
N GLU A 172 -5.10 5.23 -16.72
CA GLU A 172 -6.01 4.09 -16.75
C GLU A 172 -7.14 4.27 -15.73
N LYS A 173 -8.33 3.88 -16.14
CA LYS A 173 -9.55 3.99 -15.30
C LYS A 173 -10.03 2.65 -14.76
N GLN A 174 -9.40 1.57 -15.17
CA GLN A 174 -9.77 0.21 -14.82
C GLN A 174 -8.55 -0.60 -14.44
N ARG A 175 -8.70 -1.54 -13.53
CA ARG A 175 -7.69 -2.53 -13.20
C ARG A 175 -8.36 -3.81 -12.73
N SER A 176 -7.78 -4.95 -13.10
CA SER A 176 -8.21 -6.26 -12.63
C SER A 176 -7.02 -7.11 -12.21
N GLU A 177 -7.27 -8.09 -11.34
CA GLU A 177 -6.31 -9.08 -10.89
C GLU A 177 -7.02 -10.42 -10.65
N ASN A 178 -6.50 -11.49 -11.22
CA ASN A 178 -7.01 -12.86 -11.08
C ASN A 178 -5.94 -13.88 -10.68
N PHE A 179 -4.75 -13.39 -10.32
CA PHE A 179 -3.61 -14.16 -9.82
C PHE A 179 -2.99 -15.17 -10.78
N GLN A 180 -3.33 -15.14 -12.06
CA GLN A 180 -2.76 -16.05 -13.07
C GLN A 180 -1.24 -15.92 -13.21
N TYR A 181 -0.65 -14.81 -12.78
CA TYR A 181 0.79 -14.55 -12.76
C TYR A 181 1.36 -14.57 -11.32
N GLY A 182 0.66 -15.18 -10.37
CA GLY A 182 1.07 -15.28 -8.98
C GLY A 182 0.77 -14.04 -8.15
N LEU A 183 1.53 -13.83 -7.10
CA LEU A 183 1.31 -12.76 -6.11
C LEU A 183 2.08 -11.48 -6.41
N GLY A 184 2.58 -11.31 -7.63
CA GLY A 184 3.43 -10.16 -7.99
C GLY A 184 2.78 -8.79 -7.85
N SER A 185 1.46 -8.70 -8.02
CA SER A 185 0.67 -7.46 -7.97
C SER A 185 0.13 -7.10 -6.59
N VAL A 186 0.29 -7.98 -5.59
CA VAL A 186 -0.26 -7.82 -4.24
C VAL A 186 0.81 -7.95 -3.17
N SER A 187 0.57 -7.38 -1.99
CA SER A 187 1.37 -7.58 -0.80
C SER A 187 0.62 -8.50 0.16
N THR A 188 1.24 -9.60 0.57
CA THR A 188 0.63 -10.62 1.45
C THR A 188 1.54 -11.05 2.59
N GLN A 189 2.75 -10.47 2.69
CA GLN A 189 3.75 -10.87 3.69
C GLN A 189 3.25 -10.71 5.12
N VAL A 190 3.78 -11.56 6.00
CA VAL A 190 3.66 -11.41 7.43
C VAL A 190 5.04 -11.12 8.05
N TYR A 191 5.06 -10.36 9.15
CA TYR A 191 6.28 -10.01 9.84
C TYR A 191 6.55 -10.97 10.98
N LEU A 192 7.83 -11.34 11.14
CA LEU A 192 8.30 -12.07 12.30
C LEU A 192 8.51 -11.10 13.45
N LYS A 193 8.20 -11.53 14.66
CA LYS A 193 8.70 -10.85 15.86
C LYS A 193 10.19 -10.75 15.75
N SER A 194 10.76 -9.67 16.28
CA SER A 194 12.18 -9.55 16.39
C SER A 194 12.71 -10.72 17.22
N VAL A 195 13.40 -11.64 16.59
CA VAL A 195 13.98 -12.80 17.24
C VAL A 195 15.48 -12.67 17.28
N SER A 196 16.11 -13.25 18.29
CA SER A 196 17.57 -13.29 18.44
C SER A 196 18.25 -11.91 18.46
N GLY A 197 17.68 -10.97 19.18
CA GLY A 197 18.19 -9.60 19.19
C GLY A 197 18.01 -8.92 17.84
N GLY A 198 17.22 -9.50 16.96
CA GLY A 198 16.79 -8.91 15.71
C GLY A 198 16.07 -7.63 16.03
N TYR A 199 16.72 -6.57 15.81
CA TYR A 199 16.37 -5.25 16.18
C TYR A 199 15.96 -4.49 14.93
N ARG A 200 14.84 -3.85 14.99
CA ARG A 200 14.39 -3.00 13.90
C ARG A 200 15.32 -1.82 13.74
N GLY A 201 15.58 -1.41 12.54
CA GLY A 201 16.38 -0.23 12.28
C GLY A 201 17.87 -0.37 12.46
N PHE A 202 18.37 -1.35 13.20
CA PHE A 202 19.79 -1.49 13.44
C PHE A 202 20.59 -1.86 12.19
N SER A 203 19.95 -2.53 11.26
CA SER A 203 20.55 -2.97 10.00
C SER A 203 20.15 -2.14 8.80
N GLY A 204 19.54 -0.98 9.01
CA GLY A 204 19.06 -0.15 7.93
C GLY A 204 17.55 -0.29 7.67
N HIS A 205 17.15 0.32 6.64
CA HIS A 205 15.78 0.62 6.26
C HIS A 205 15.02 -0.62 5.80
N CYS A 206 14.13 -1.19 6.46
CA CYS A 206 13.40 -2.46 6.23
C CYS A 206 13.93 -3.59 7.08
N ALA A 207 14.09 -3.29 8.36
CA ALA A 207 14.69 -4.21 9.30
C ALA A 207 13.78 -5.37 9.73
N TRP A 208 12.51 -5.32 9.42
CA TRP A 208 11.59 -6.40 9.77
C TRP A 208 11.81 -7.63 8.94
N ASN A 209 12.13 -8.73 9.60
CA ASN A 209 12.14 -10.04 8.97
C ASN A 209 10.71 -10.48 8.65
N ARG A 210 10.56 -11.15 7.52
CA ARG A 210 9.28 -11.55 6.96
C ARG A 210 9.26 -13.03 6.66
N THR A 211 8.06 -13.54 6.53
CA THR A 211 7.80 -14.87 6.00
C THR A 211 6.56 -14.82 5.10
N ASN A 212 6.25 -15.94 4.48
CA ASN A 212 5.07 -16.07 3.65
C ASN A 212 3.81 -15.76 4.46
N GLY A 213 2.96 -14.92 3.91
CA GLY A 213 1.62 -14.68 4.41
C GLY A 213 0.59 -15.57 3.70
N ALA A 214 -0.42 -14.94 3.14
CA ALA A 214 -1.42 -15.62 2.32
C ALA A 214 -0.75 -16.28 1.10
N VAL A 215 -1.26 -17.44 0.72
CA VAL A 215 -0.73 -18.27 -0.36
C VAL A 215 -1.81 -18.55 -1.40
N LEU A 216 -1.38 -18.91 -2.60
CA LEU A 216 -2.26 -19.45 -3.63
C LEU A 216 -2.59 -20.91 -3.32
N VAL A 217 -3.86 -21.25 -3.51
CA VAL A 217 -4.40 -22.62 -3.38
C VAL A 217 -5.29 -22.92 -4.59
N PRO A 218 -5.48 -24.20 -4.94
CA PRO A 218 -6.40 -24.57 -6.03
C PRO A 218 -7.81 -24.01 -5.79
N ASP A 219 -8.43 -23.51 -6.84
CA ASP A 219 -9.82 -23.08 -6.80
C ASP A 219 -10.76 -24.26 -6.51
N PRO A 220 -11.64 -24.17 -5.51
CA PRO A 220 -12.56 -25.23 -5.17
C PRO A 220 -13.62 -25.52 -6.24
N SER A 221 -13.80 -24.66 -7.23
CA SER A 221 -14.70 -24.91 -8.36
C SER A 221 -14.13 -25.92 -9.38
N GLY A 222 -12.83 -26.24 -9.29
CA GLY A 222 -12.19 -27.19 -10.19
C GLY A 222 -11.91 -26.67 -11.60
N ASP A 223 -11.85 -25.34 -11.76
CA ASP A 223 -11.58 -24.71 -13.05
C ASP A 223 -10.09 -24.62 -13.42
N HIS A 224 -9.23 -25.34 -12.67
CA HIS A 224 -7.78 -25.36 -12.83
C HIS A 224 -7.08 -24.00 -12.64
N THR A 225 -7.73 -23.08 -11.95
CA THR A 225 -7.16 -21.80 -11.53
C THR A 225 -6.81 -21.80 -10.04
N GLU A 226 -6.31 -20.70 -9.53
CA GLU A 226 -5.92 -20.53 -8.14
C GLU A 226 -6.71 -19.40 -7.48
N ALA A 227 -6.73 -19.43 -6.15
CA ALA A 227 -7.28 -18.36 -5.31
C ALA A 227 -6.32 -18.10 -4.15
N ILE A 228 -6.32 -16.90 -3.61
CA ILE A 228 -5.57 -16.58 -2.39
C ILE A 228 -6.36 -17.06 -1.18
N LEU A 229 -5.70 -17.77 -0.26
CA LEU A 229 -6.25 -18.14 1.04
C LEU A 229 -5.76 -17.21 2.13
N LEU A 230 -6.69 -16.45 2.73
CA LEU A 230 -6.46 -15.63 3.93
C LEU A 230 -6.98 -16.38 5.16
N LYS A 231 -6.16 -16.49 6.20
CA LYS A 231 -6.54 -17.14 7.47
C LYS A 231 -5.87 -16.48 8.67
N ASN A 232 -6.37 -16.74 9.85
CA ASN A 232 -5.66 -16.48 11.09
C ASN A 232 -4.84 -17.72 11.46
N THR A 233 -3.54 -17.56 11.61
CA THR A 233 -2.63 -18.65 11.96
C THR A 233 -2.33 -18.65 13.45
N GLU A 234 -1.85 -19.79 13.98
CA GLU A 234 -1.36 -19.87 15.35
C GLU A 234 0.15 -20.09 15.36
N ASP A 235 0.91 -19.02 15.09
CA ASP A 235 2.37 -19.07 15.09
C ASP A 235 2.94 -17.99 16.01
N SER A 236 3.52 -18.41 17.13
CA SER A 236 4.09 -17.49 18.14
C SER A 236 5.27 -16.67 17.65
N ARG A 237 5.86 -17.03 16.49
CA ARG A 237 6.97 -16.28 15.89
C ARG A 237 6.49 -15.05 15.12
N LEU A 238 5.21 -15.00 14.75
CA LEU A 238 4.67 -13.90 13.97
C LEU A 238 4.39 -12.67 14.83
N TYR A 239 4.59 -11.51 14.25
CA TYR A 239 4.17 -10.24 14.82
C TYR A 239 2.65 -10.19 15.00
N ASN A 240 1.93 -10.69 14.00
CA ASN A 240 0.49 -10.82 14.01
C ASN A 240 0.06 -12.06 13.23
N ASN A 241 -0.90 -12.80 13.76
CA ASN A 241 -1.40 -14.05 13.18
C ASN A 241 -2.47 -13.83 12.08
N VAL A 242 -3.03 -12.64 12.01
CA VAL A 242 -4.03 -12.27 11.02
C VAL A 242 -3.36 -12.09 9.67
N GLN A 243 -3.76 -12.89 8.69
CA GLN A 243 -3.30 -12.71 7.32
C GLN A 243 -4.16 -11.69 6.59
N GLY A 244 -3.52 -10.96 5.71
CA GLY A 244 -4.15 -9.96 4.88
C GLY A 244 -3.49 -9.84 3.51
N LEU A 245 -4.03 -8.94 2.73
CA LEU A 245 -3.62 -8.67 1.37
C LEU A 245 -3.84 -7.19 1.07
N VAL A 246 -2.90 -6.58 0.34
CA VAL A 246 -3.01 -5.20 -0.14
C VAL A 246 -2.84 -5.17 -1.65
N TRP A 247 -3.75 -4.48 -2.33
CA TRP A 247 -3.75 -4.30 -3.77
C TRP A 247 -3.94 -2.83 -4.13
N ASN A 248 -3.11 -2.31 -5.04
CA ASN A 248 -3.24 -0.96 -5.56
C ASN A 248 -4.15 -0.94 -6.78
N PHE A 249 -4.90 0.14 -6.96
CA PHE A 249 -5.67 0.46 -8.17
C PHE A 249 -5.53 1.95 -8.52
N PRO A 250 -5.92 2.39 -9.73
CA PRO A 250 -5.83 3.81 -10.13
C PRO A 250 -6.58 4.71 -9.16
N SER A 251 -5.95 5.78 -8.69
CA SER A 251 -6.57 6.69 -7.73
C SER A 251 -7.80 7.39 -8.29
N SER A 252 -8.87 7.41 -7.52
CA SER A 252 -10.14 8.01 -7.92
C SER A 252 -10.93 8.53 -6.73
N ALA A 253 -11.65 9.65 -6.93
CA ALA A 253 -12.63 10.14 -5.97
C ALA A 253 -13.92 9.31 -5.96
N LYS A 254 -14.24 8.64 -7.08
CA LYS A 254 -15.43 7.79 -7.25
C LYS A 254 -15.04 6.51 -7.96
N GLY A 255 -15.58 5.39 -7.53
CA GLY A 255 -15.29 4.13 -8.18
C GLY A 255 -16.09 2.96 -7.64
N VAL A 256 -15.93 1.83 -8.32
CA VAL A 256 -16.47 0.54 -7.91
C VAL A 256 -15.32 -0.45 -7.76
N VAL A 257 -15.22 -1.04 -6.59
CA VAL A 257 -14.32 -2.18 -6.34
C VAL A 257 -15.18 -3.43 -6.26
N ARG A 258 -14.86 -4.45 -7.04
CA ARG A 258 -15.50 -5.77 -7.02
C ARG A 258 -14.50 -6.80 -6.53
N ILE A 259 -14.97 -7.69 -5.69
CA ILE A 259 -14.14 -8.73 -5.08
C ILE A 259 -14.91 -10.04 -5.17
N ARG A 260 -14.33 -11.04 -5.79
CA ARG A 260 -14.92 -12.39 -5.84
C ARG A 260 -14.35 -13.24 -4.71
N VAL A 261 -15.21 -13.59 -3.75
CA VAL A 261 -14.79 -14.22 -2.48
C VAL A 261 -15.56 -15.48 -2.16
N ASN A 262 -14.95 -16.33 -1.32
CA ASN A 262 -15.59 -17.44 -0.65
C ASN A 262 -15.20 -17.36 0.85
N VAL A 263 -16.09 -16.84 1.67
CA VAL A 263 -15.89 -16.72 3.11
C VAL A 263 -16.28 -18.01 3.79
N LYS A 264 -15.31 -18.83 4.16
CA LYS A 264 -15.53 -20.09 4.92
C LYS A 264 -15.37 -19.87 6.41
N GLY A 265 -14.45 -19.02 6.82
CA GLY A 265 -14.21 -18.64 8.21
C GLY A 265 -15.24 -17.65 8.75
N LYS A 266 -14.85 -16.89 9.78
CA LYS A 266 -15.75 -15.94 10.46
C LYS A 266 -16.11 -14.72 9.64
N GLY A 267 -15.23 -14.28 8.75
CA GLY A 267 -15.48 -13.10 7.93
C GLY A 267 -14.24 -12.54 7.25
N LEU A 268 -14.48 -11.54 6.43
CA LEU A 268 -13.47 -10.78 5.71
C LEU A 268 -13.66 -9.29 6.03
N ARG A 269 -12.61 -8.67 6.56
CA ARG A 269 -12.53 -7.21 6.64
C ARG A 269 -12.10 -6.66 5.30
N ILE A 270 -12.82 -5.67 4.81
CA ILE A 270 -12.55 -4.96 3.57
C ILE A 270 -12.35 -3.48 3.91
N SER A 271 -11.25 -2.90 3.46
CA SER A 271 -10.93 -1.50 3.71
C SER A 271 -10.44 -0.83 2.43
N LEU A 272 -10.89 0.39 2.18
CA LEU A 272 -10.43 1.25 1.08
C LEU A 272 -9.60 2.40 1.65
N LEU A 273 -8.43 2.64 1.05
CA LEU A 273 -7.45 3.60 1.54
C LEU A 273 -6.84 4.43 0.40
N ASP A 274 -6.21 5.52 0.78
CA ASP A 274 -5.41 6.40 -0.09
C ASP A 274 -3.91 6.10 -0.05
N HIS A 275 -3.47 5.17 0.83
CA HIS A 275 -2.08 4.75 0.96
C HIS A 275 -1.97 3.29 1.36
N TRP A 276 -0.77 2.74 1.17
CA TRP A 276 -0.47 1.35 1.54
C TRP A 276 -0.35 1.21 3.07
N ILE A 277 -1.02 0.22 3.59
CA ILE A 277 -0.89 -0.24 4.98
C ILE A 277 -0.51 -1.71 4.95
N ASN A 278 0.34 -2.10 5.90
CA ASN A 278 0.80 -3.48 6.04
C ASN A 278 -0.36 -4.50 6.04
N PRO A 279 -0.25 -5.59 5.26
CA PRO A 279 -1.29 -6.63 5.20
C PRO A 279 -1.73 -7.17 6.56
N VAL A 280 -0.82 -7.22 7.55
CA VAL A 280 -1.11 -7.76 8.89
C VAL A 280 -1.41 -6.71 9.95
N ASP A 281 -1.54 -5.45 9.55
CA ASP A 281 -1.88 -4.38 10.50
C ASP A 281 -3.36 -4.46 10.90
N THR A 282 -3.62 -4.89 12.13
CA THR A 282 -4.98 -5.01 12.68
C THR A 282 -5.62 -3.66 13.02
N THR A 283 -4.84 -2.58 12.97
CA THR A 283 -5.34 -1.22 13.21
C THR A 283 -5.76 -0.49 11.92
N VAL A 284 -5.73 -1.16 10.78
CA VAL A 284 -6.06 -0.60 9.46
C VAL A 284 -7.38 0.17 9.43
N SER A 285 -8.39 -0.26 10.19
CA SER A 285 -9.68 0.42 10.27
C SER A 285 -9.62 1.85 10.84
N ARG A 286 -8.53 2.22 11.51
CA ARG A 286 -8.33 3.59 12.03
C ARG A 286 -7.88 4.57 10.93
N TYR A 287 -7.38 4.05 9.83
CA TYR A 287 -6.78 4.84 8.75
C TYR A 287 -7.55 4.70 7.44
N ALA A 288 -8.39 3.67 7.34
CA ALA A 288 -9.22 3.44 6.17
C ALA A 288 -10.31 4.51 6.05
N GLN A 289 -10.53 5.00 4.84
CA GLN A 289 -11.62 5.90 4.55
C GLN A 289 -12.97 5.19 4.61
N PHE A 290 -13.02 3.95 4.12
CA PHE A 290 -14.17 3.08 4.28
C PHE A 290 -13.70 1.71 4.76
N THR A 291 -14.41 1.15 5.73
CA THR A 291 -14.13 -0.20 6.23
C THR A 291 -15.42 -0.92 6.61
N SER A 292 -15.48 -2.21 6.34
CA SER A 292 -16.58 -3.08 6.74
C SER A 292 -16.09 -4.50 6.94
N ILE A 293 -16.90 -5.32 7.62
CA ILE A 293 -16.69 -6.76 7.71
C ILE A 293 -17.88 -7.44 7.06
N VAL A 294 -17.59 -8.33 6.10
CA VAL A 294 -18.59 -9.24 5.54
C VAL A 294 -18.42 -10.61 6.19
N THR A 295 -19.51 -11.18 6.68
CA THR A 295 -19.51 -12.46 7.39
C THR A 295 -20.01 -13.60 6.50
N ARG A 296 -19.76 -14.84 6.93
CA ARG A 296 -20.24 -16.02 6.20
C ARG A 296 -21.76 -16.04 6.06
N GLU A 297 -22.49 -15.59 7.08
CA GLU A 297 -23.95 -15.56 7.09
C GLU A 297 -24.52 -14.60 6.06
N GLN A 298 -23.75 -13.59 5.69
CA GLN A 298 -24.13 -12.63 4.64
C GLN A 298 -23.86 -13.13 3.22
N MET A 299 -23.12 -14.24 3.08
CA MET A 299 -22.76 -14.80 1.79
C MET A 299 -23.81 -15.81 1.32
N CYS A 300 -24.03 -15.86 0.02
CA CYS A 300 -24.77 -16.96 -0.57
C CYS A 300 -24.04 -18.28 -0.34
N PRO A 301 -24.73 -19.41 -0.21
CA PRO A 301 -24.10 -20.73 -0.09
C PRO A 301 -23.36 -21.18 -1.36
N ALA A 302 -23.30 -20.31 -2.38
CA ALA A 302 -22.53 -20.54 -3.59
C ALA A 302 -21.02 -20.63 -3.29
N ILE A 303 -20.27 -21.31 -4.15
CA ILE A 303 -18.80 -21.41 -4.01
C ILE A 303 -18.18 -20.01 -4.03
N TRP A 304 -18.65 -19.13 -4.94
CA TRP A 304 -18.15 -17.78 -5.07
C TRP A 304 -19.28 -16.76 -4.96
N THR A 305 -19.04 -15.71 -4.17
CA THR A 305 -19.92 -14.56 -4.03
C THR A 305 -19.17 -13.32 -4.45
N GLU A 306 -19.84 -12.40 -5.14
CA GLU A 306 -19.30 -11.09 -5.45
C GLU A 306 -19.66 -10.10 -4.34
N VAL A 307 -18.66 -9.36 -3.89
CA VAL A 307 -18.80 -8.18 -3.02
C VAL A 307 -18.44 -6.96 -3.84
N GLN A 308 -19.30 -5.95 -3.84
CA GLN A 308 -19.07 -4.68 -4.52
C GLN A 308 -19.07 -3.53 -3.52
N ILE A 309 -18.17 -2.57 -3.72
CA ILE A 309 -18.14 -1.32 -2.96
C ILE A 309 -18.17 -0.17 -3.96
N HIS A 310 -19.30 0.55 -3.98
CA HIS A 310 -19.48 1.77 -4.76
C HIS A 310 -19.18 2.94 -3.84
N TYR A 311 -18.08 3.66 -4.08
CA TYR A 311 -17.67 4.76 -3.21
C TYR A 311 -17.67 6.11 -3.91
N ASP A 312 -17.91 7.16 -3.12
CA ASP A 312 -17.79 8.56 -3.51
C ASP A 312 -17.17 9.34 -2.34
N THR A 313 -15.90 9.75 -2.48
CA THR A 313 -15.18 10.51 -1.44
C THR A 313 -15.65 11.95 -1.35
N LEU A 314 -16.25 12.51 -2.42
CA LEU A 314 -16.81 13.85 -2.42
C LEU A 314 -18.11 13.90 -1.65
N GLN A 315 -18.94 12.85 -1.78
CA GLN A 315 -20.16 12.66 -0.98
C GLN A 315 -19.88 12.03 0.38
N LYS A 316 -18.64 11.58 0.62
CA LYS A 316 -18.20 10.92 1.86
C LYS A 316 -19.00 9.66 2.19
N THR A 317 -19.45 8.93 1.20
CA THR A 317 -20.25 7.72 1.37
C THR A 317 -19.80 6.59 0.48
N ALA A 318 -20.07 5.36 0.90
CA ALA A 318 -19.99 4.19 0.05
C ALA A 318 -21.19 3.26 0.28
N LEU A 319 -21.52 2.46 -0.73
CA LEU A 319 -22.50 1.38 -0.66
C LEU A 319 -21.80 0.05 -0.85
N LEU A 320 -21.92 -0.82 0.15
CA LEU A 320 -21.38 -2.17 0.10
C LEU A 320 -22.51 -3.15 -0.19
N TYR A 321 -22.35 -3.93 -1.25
CA TYR A 321 -23.24 -5.01 -1.66
C TYR A 321 -22.50 -6.34 -1.43
N ALA A 322 -23.16 -7.30 -0.80
CA ALA A 322 -22.58 -8.62 -0.52
C ALA A 322 -23.64 -9.70 -0.84
N GLY A 323 -23.44 -10.42 -1.93
CA GLY A 323 -24.43 -11.41 -2.37
C GLY A 323 -25.79 -10.79 -2.67
N ASN A 324 -26.85 -11.35 -2.07
CA ASN A 324 -28.24 -10.93 -2.30
C ASN A 324 -28.79 -9.99 -1.19
N LEU A 325 -27.95 -9.50 -0.31
CA LEU A 325 -28.36 -8.65 0.81
C LEU A 325 -28.61 -7.20 0.37
N GLU A 326 -29.40 -6.49 1.17
CA GLU A 326 -29.52 -5.05 1.03
C GLU A 326 -28.16 -4.37 1.18
N ALA A 327 -27.97 -3.29 0.42
CA ALA A 327 -26.74 -2.52 0.46
C ALA A 327 -26.50 -1.91 1.85
N VAL A 328 -25.31 -2.05 2.36
CA VAL A 328 -24.87 -1.40 3.60
C VAL A 328 -24.25 -0.06 3.25
N LYS A 329 -24.81 1.02 3.79
CA LYS A 329 -24.22 2.35 3.66
C LYS A 329 -23.04 2.50 4.62
N LEU A 330 -21.92 2.97 4.11
CA LEU A 330 -20.70 3.28 4.87
C LEU A 330 -20.44 4.78 4.82
N GLU A 331 -20.08 5.36 5.94
CA GLU A 331 -19.65 6.76 6.03
C GLU A 331 -18.13 6.85 6.01
N MET A 332 -17.61 7.86 5.32
CA MET A 332 -16.17 8.09 5.20
C MET A 332 -15.58 8.55 6.53
N GLN A 333 -14.50 7.88 6.97
CA GLN A 333 -13.88 8.12 8.28
C GLN A 333 -12.72 9.11 8.26
N GLY A 334 -12.37 9.65 7.15
CA GLY A 334 -11.20 10.54 7.04
C GLY A 334 -11.31 11.47 5.85
N VAL A 335 -10.16 11.85 5.33
CA VAL A 335 -10.05 12.64 4.11
C VAL A 335 -9.10 11.93 3.14
N ALA A 336 -9.42 11.97 1.86
CA ALA A 336 -8.59 11.46 0.79
C ALA A 336 -8.58 12.47 -0.37
N PRO A 337 -7.79 13.54 -0.25
CA PRO A 337 -7.84 14.63 -1.22
C PRO A 337 -7.41 14.21 -2.62
N ASN A 338 -6.65 13.15 -2.73
CA ASN A 338 -6.20 12.56 -4.00
C ASN A 338 -7.01 11.32 -4.41
N GLY A 339 -8.16 11.05 -3.74
CA GLY A 339 -8.96 9.85 -3.97
C GLY A 339 -8.40 8.60 -3.29
N LEU A 340 -9.04 7.45 -3.53
CA LEU A 340 -8.63 6.15 -2.99
C LEU A 340 -7.87 5.37 -4.05
N CYS A 341 -6.88 4.60 -3.64
CA CYS A 341 -6.05 3.80 -4.54
C CYS A 341 -5.62 2.44 -3.97
N TYR A 342 -6.10 2.05 -2.80
CA TYR A 342 -5.76 0.77 -2.19
C TYR A 342 -6.99 0.02 -1.67
N LEU A 343 -7.01 -1.27 -1.99
CA LEU A 343 -7.85 -2.28 -1.35
C LEU A 343 -7.00 -3.05 -0.35
N HIS A 344 -7.45 -3.10 0.90
CA HIS A 344 -6.86 -3.90 1.95
C HIS A 344 -7.88 -4.93 2.44
N LEU A 345 -7.54 -6.20 2.35
CA LEU A 345 -8.35 -7.32 2.81
C LEU A 345 -7.65 -8.01 3.96
N GLN A 346 -8.41 -8.45 4.96
CA GLN A 346 -7.88 -9.11 6.12
C GLN A 346 -8.91 -10.09 6.68
N THR A 347 -8.47 -11.29 7.09
CA THR A 347 -9.40 -12.18 7.82
C THR A 347 -9.90 -11.48 9.08
N ALA A 348 -11.20 -11.63 9.36
CA ALA A 348 -11.83 -11.09 10.57
C ALA A 348 -11.83 -12.08 11.75
N SER A 349 -11.16 -13.22 11.61
CA SER A 349 -11.06 -14.22 12.67
C SER A 349 -10.12 -13.72 13.78
N ASP A 350 -10.58 -13.81 15.03
CA ASP A 350 -9.83 -13.48 16.24
C ASP A 350 -9.00 -14.63 16.81
N ARG A 351 -9.18 -15.85 16.26
CA ARG A 351 -8.51 -17.08 16.68
C ARG A 351 -8.01 -17.82 15.44
N GLY A 352 -7.20 -18.83 15.65
CA GLY A 352 -6.78 -19.74 14.61
C GLY A 352 -7.95 -20.21 13.76
N ASP A 353 -7.83 -20.01 12.47
CA ASP A 353 -8.87 -20.30 11.48
C ASP A 353 -8.26 -21.02 10.30
N ASN A 354 -8.46 -22.33 10.23
CA ASN A 354 -7.93 -23.16 9.16
C ASN A 354 -8.78 -23.14 7.89
N GLU A 355 -10.06 -22.72 7.98
CA GLU A 355 -10.94 -22.61 6.83
C GLU A 355 -10.66 -21.32 6.02
N GLY A 356 -10.54 -20.19 6.71
CA GLY A 356 -10.17 -18.91 6.14
C GLY A 356 -11.17 -18.33 5.16
N THR A 357 -10.66 -17.45 4.31
CA THR A 357 -11.42 -16.84 3.20
C THR A 357 -10.60 -16.96 1.93
N LEU A 358 -11.25 -17.42 0.87
CA LEU A 358 -10.65 -17.47 -0.46
C LEU A 358 -10.99 -16.21 -1.25
N ILE A 359 -10.01 -15.67 -1.94
CA ILE A 359 -10.14 -14.51 -2.83
C ILE A 359 -9.78 -14.97 -4.25
N LYS A 360 -10.72 -14.83 -5.20
CA LYS A 360 -10.55 -15.25 -6.59
C LYS A 360 -10.02 -14.15 -7.49
N SER A 361 -10.57 -12.94 -7.34
CA SER A 361 -10.22 -11.82 -8.21
C SER A 361 -10.62 -10.49 -7.60
N PHE A 362 -10.02 -9.43 -8.13
CA PHE A 362 -10.41 -8.05 -7.92
C PHE A 362 -10.66 -7.36 -9.24
N GLU A 363 -11.57 -6.39 -9.21
CA GLU A 363 -11.78 -5.46 -10.31
C GLU A 363 -12.02 -4.07 -9.74
N PHE A 364 -11.50 -3.08 -10.43
CA PHE A 364 -11.74 -1.66 -10.14
C PHE A 364 -12.16 -0.95 -11.41
N ASP A 365 -13.23 -0.16 -11.31
CA ASP A 365 -13.71 0.77 -12.33
C ASP A 365 -13.87 2.16 -11.74
N MET A 366 -13.21 3.13 -12.36
CA MET A 366 -13.41 4.54 -12.03
C MET A 366 -14.75 5.01 -12.57
N ARG A 367 -15.56 5.69 -11.74
CA ARG A 367 -16.82 6.32 -12.14
C ARG A 367 -16.59 7.77 -12.53
N SER A 368 -17.25 8.21 -13.59
CA SER A 368 -17.32 9.62 -13.98
C SER A 368 -18.50 10.29 -13.28
N ASP A 369 -18.50 11.63 -13.21
CA ASP A 369 -19.60 12.40 -12.64
C ASP A 369 -20.89 12.36 -13.50
N ALA A 370 -20.83 11.72 -14.66
CA ALA A 370 -21.92 11.62 -15.62
C ALA A 370 -22.73 10.30 -15.51
N GLU A 371 -22.38 9.42 -14.60
CA GLU A 371 -23.06 8.15 -14.29
C GLU A 371 -23.59 8.23 -12.83
#